data_af9624be2955407e135074c7f91d784e
#
_entry.id   af9624be2955407e135074c7f91d784e
#
_cell.length_a   1.000
_cell.length_b   1.000
_cell.length_c   1.000
_cell.angle_alpha   90.00
_cell.angle_beta   90.00
_cell.angle_gamma   90.00
#
_symmetry.space_group_name_H-M   'P 1'
#
loop_
_entity.id
_entity.type
_entity.pdbx_description
1 polymer ?
#
loop_
_entity_poly.entity_id
_entity_poly.type
_entity_poly.pdbx_seq_one_letter_code
_entity_poly.pdbx_strand_id
1 'polypeptide(L)'
;MKRTLEPELMEDVAQARAYAQADFAEENQGFVDRFRDYFPDWRSGHVVDLGCGPGDIPIRFLRAYPEARVTAVDASRPMLDLAAEAIAGAGLAGRITLRCERFQTFVLSEQADVLLSNSLLHHVPNPLQFWFRLKQLANPGACILIMDLLRPDSPEAAQALVEQYAAKEDPVLKRDFYHSLLAAFTEDEVAAQLAEMNLSRLLIDVPDDRHWVVGGSIL
;
A
#
# COMPACT_ATOMS: atom_id res chain seq x y z
N MET A 1 -21.55 1.26 6.73
CA MET A 1 -21.53 0.25 7.84
C MET A 1 -20.42 0.53 8.84
N LYS A 2 -20.42 -0.12 10.04
CA LYS A 2 -19.32 0.01 11.01
C LYS A 2 -18.09 -0.78 10.54
N ARG A 3 -16.89 -0.21 10.69
CA ARG A 3 -15.61 -0.86 10.41
C ARG A 3 -15.41 -2.10 11.28
N THR A 4 -14.95 -3.19 10.69
CA THR A 4 -14.59 -4.43 11.39
C THR A 4 -13.10 -4.68 11.17
N LEU A 5 -12.30 -4.70 12.25
CA LEU A 5 -10.86 -4.92 12.15
C LEU A 5 -10.55 -6.34 11.71
N GLU A 6 -9.49 -6.50 10.94
CA GLU A 6 -8.88 -7.79 10.63
C GLU A 6 -7.44 -7.87 11.15
N PRO A 7 -6.83 -9.08 11.21
CA PRO A 7 -5.43 -9.22 11.62
C PRO A 7 -4.47 -8.43 10.74
N GLU A 8 -3.51 -7.73 11.35
CA GLU A 8 -2.52 -6.88 10.66
C GLU A 8 -1.52 -7.67 9.81
N LEU A 9 -1.28 -8.94 10.13
CA LEU A 9 -0.17 -9.70 9.54
C LEU A 9 -0.63 -10.95 8.82
N MET A 10 -0.10 -11.13 7.61
CA MET A 10 -0.19 -12.37 6.83
C MET A 10 1.01 -13.25 7.14
N GLU A 11 0.94 -14.01 8.25
CA GLU A 11 2.04 -14.89 8.71
C GLU A 11 1.97 -16.31 8.15
N ASP A 12 0.82 -16.73 7.62
CA ASP A 12 0.66 -18.04 7.01
C ASP A 12 1.31 -18.10 5.62
N VAL A 13 2.23 -19.05 5.44
CA VAL A 13 3.00 -19.19 4.18
C VAL A 13 2.11 -19.55 2.99
N ALA A 14 1.06 -20.34 3.21
CA ALA A 14 0.15 -20.73 2.13
C ALA A 14 -0.71 -19.54 1.69
N GLN A 15 -1.18 -18.73 2.66
CA GLN A 15 -1.91 -17.50 2.41
C GLN A 15 -1.02 -16.48 1.67
N ALA A 16 0.22 -16.27 2.12
CA ALA A 16 1.17 -15.37 1.45
C ALA A 16 1.44 -15.79 0.00
N ARG A 17 1.58 -17.10 -0.25
CA ARG A 17 1.75 -17.65 -1.61
C ARG A 17 0.52 -17.46 -2.47
N ALA A 18 -0.68 -17.73 -1.94
CA ALA A 18 -1.92 -17.51 -2.67
C ALA A 18 -2.05 -16.04 -3.08
N TYR A 19 -1.77 -15.10 -2.15
CA TYR A 19 -1.77 -13.67 -2.44
C TYR A 19 -0.73 -13.31 -3.53
N ALA A 20 0.49 -13.80 -3.44
CA ALA A 20 1.55 -13.50 -4.41
C ALA A 20 1.31 -14.09 -5.80
N GLN A 21 0.45 -15.12 -5.90
CA GLN A 21 0.07 -15.77 -7.17
C GLN A 21 -1.18 -15.16 -7.80
N ALA A 22 -1.94 -14.36 -7.07
CA ALA A 22 -3.08 -13.65 -7.60
C ALA A 22 -2.65 -12.60 -8.64
N ASP A 23 -3.48 -12.39 -9.64
CA ASP A 23 -3.19 -11.42 -10.71
C ASP A 23 -3.62 -10.02 -10.30
N PHE A 24 -2.70 -9.28 -9.70
CA PHE A 24 -2.83 -7.85 -9.39
C PHE A 24 -2.05 -6.97 -10.37
N ALA A 25 -1.73 -7.48 -11.57
CA ALA A 25 -0.84 -6.78 -12.48
C ALA A 25 -1.40 -5.43 -12.94
N GLU A 26 -2.69 -5.35 -13.20
CA GLU A 26 -3.37 -4.13 -13.65
C GLU A 26 -3.46 -3.10 -12.49
N GLU A 27 -3.88 -3.52 -11.31
CA GLU A 27 -4.00 -2.68 -10.12
C GLU A 27 -2.64 -2.10 -9.71
N ASN A 28 -1.63 -2.95 -9.62
CA ASN A 28 -0.29 -2.53 -9.22
C ASN A 28 0.39 -1.64 -10.27
N GLN A 29 0.14 -1.87 -11.56
CA GLN A 29 0.60 -0.97 -12.62
C GLN A 29 -0.15 0.36 -12.54
N GLY A 30 -1.47 0.32 -12.35
CA GLY A 30 -2.30 1.50 -12.17
C GLY A 30 -1.85 2.37 -10.99
N PHE A 31 -1.37 1.77 -9.89
CA PHE A 31 -0.78 2.50 -8.76
C PHE A 31 0.47 3.28 -9.18
N VAL A 32 1.38 2.66 -9.93
CA VAL A 32 2.61 3.34 -10.41
C VAL A 32 2.29 4.41 -11.46
N ASP A 33 1.29 4.17 -12.33
CA ASP A 33 0.85 5.14 -13.31
C ASP A 33 0.22 6.37 -12.64
N ARG A 34 -0.57 6.18 -11.55
CA ARG A 34 -1.08 7.28 -10.72
C ARG A 34 0.05 8.10 -10.11
N PHE A 35 1.12 7.47 -9.63
CA PHE A 35 2.26 8.22 -9.12
C PHE A 35 2.83 9.15 -10.19
N ARG A 36 2.92 8.71 -11.43
CA ARG A 36 3.39 9.53 -12.56
C ARG A 36 2.44 10.71 -12.84
N ASP A 37 1.14 10.49 -12.73
CA ASP A 37 0.13 11.52 -12.96
C ASP A 37 0.14 12.59 -11.86
N TYR A 38 0.30 12.18 -10.58
CA TYR A 38 0.42 13.10 -9.46
C TYR A 38 1.74 13.89 -9.47
N PHE A 39 2.83 13.25 -9.94
CA PHE A 39 4.19 13.79 -9.86
C PHE A 39 4.93 13.70 -11.21
N PRO A 40 4.44 14.40 -12.25
CA PRO A 40 4.95 14.25 -13.63
C PRO A 40 6.41 14.67 -13.78
N ASP A 41 6.93 15.52 -12.87
CA ASP A 41 8.31 16.00 -12.90
C ASP A 41 9.27 15.21 -12.00
N TRP A 42 8.78 14.27 -11.20
CA TRP A 42 9.65 13.45 -10.35
C TRP A 42 10.46 12.45 -11.19
N ARG A 43 11.74 12.27 -10.89
CA ARG A 43 12.64 11.40 -11.67
C ARG A 43 13.42 10.40 -10.84
N SER A 44 13.91 10.82 -9.68
CA SER A 44 14.82 10.00 -8.87
C SER A 44 14.78 10.41 -7.40
N GLY A 45 15.26 9.53 -6.54
CA GLY A 45 15.34 9.75 -5.11
C GLY A 45 15.21 8.47 -4.31
N HIS A 46 15.09 8.62 -3.00
CA HIS A 46 14.84 7.54 -2.07
C HIS A 46 13.33 7.34 -1.87
N VAL A 47 12.87 6.17 -2.24
CA VAL A 47 11.47 5.74 -2.10
C VAL A 47 11.35 4.78 -0.93
N VAL A 48 10.35 4.95 -0.09
CA VAL A 48 9.96 3.97 0.93
C VAL A 48 8.58 3.44 0.59
N ASP A 49 8.45 2.14 0.49
CA ASP A 49 7.18 1.42 0.31
C ASP A 49 6.82 0.71 1.62
N LEU A 50 5.74 1.15 2.27
CA LEU A 50 5.25 0.62 3.53
C LEU A 50 4.17 -0.43 3.26
N GLY A 51 4.40 -1.68 3.71
CA GLY A 51 3.54 -2.82 3.40
C GLY A 51 3.81 -3.34 1.98
N CYS A 52 5.07 -3.55 1.63
CA CYS A 52 5.46 -3.89 0.26
C CYS A 52 4.99 -5.28 -0.21
N GLY A 53 4.52 -6.14 0.71
CA GLY A 53 4.07 -7.49 0.40
C GLY A 53 5.12 -8.28 -0.41
N PRO A 54 4.72 -8.97 -1.48
CA PRO A 54 5.63 -9.78 -2.32
C PRO A 54 6.49 -8.95 -3.29
N GLY A 55 6.48 -7.61 -3.19
CA GLY A 55 7.44 -6.72 -3.86
C GLY A 55 7.11 -6.31 -5.29
N ASP A 56 5.91 -6.53 -5.79
CA ASP A 56 5.55 -6.19 -7.17
C ASP A 56 5.56 -4.67 -7.43
N ILE A 57 4.99 -3.86 -6.52
CA ILE A 57 5.03 -2.39 -6.65
C ILE A 57 6.46 -1.84 -6.66
N PRO A 58 7.37 -2.16 -5.73
CA PRO A 58 8.77 -1.78 -5.81
C PRO A 58 9.46 -2.11 -7.13
N ILE A 59 9.20 -3.31 -7.68
CA ILE A 59 9.75 -3.74 -8.97
C ILE A 59 9.21 -2.87 -10.12
N ARG A 60 7.90 -2.66 -10.20
CA ARG A 60 7.26 -1.81 -11.23
C ARG A 60 7.72 -0.37 -11.12
N PHE A 61 7.81 0.15 -9.90
CA PHE A 61 8.27 1.51 -9.65
C PHE A 61 9.70 1.72 -10.16
N LEU A 62 10.63 0.81 -9.88
CA LEU A 62 12.01 0.92 -10.39
C LEU A 62 12.14 0.69 -11.90
N ARG A 63 11.21 -0.02 -12.53
CA ARG A 63 11.13 -0.09 -14.00
C ARG A 63 10.71 1.24 -14.61
N ALA A 64 9.77 1.94 -13.97
CA ALA A 64 9.32 3.26 -14.40
C ALA A 64 10.35 4.37 -14.07
N TYR A 65 11.07 4.23 -12.95
CA TYR A 65 12.02 5.22 -12.43
C TYR A 65 13.41 4.58 -12.19
N PRO A 66 14.18 4.36 -13.26
CA PRO A 66 15.44 3.62 -13.18
C PRO A 66 16.54 4.29 -12.35
N GLU A 67 16.44 5.56 -12.01
CA GLU A 67 17.40 6.30 -11.17
C GLU A 67 17.01 6.31 -9.68
N ALA A 68 15.84 5.77 -9.30
CA ALA A 68 15.41 5.71 -7.91
C ALA A 68 16.04 4.54 -7.15
N ARG A 69 16.01 4.57 -5.82
CA ARG A 69 16.29 3.44 -4.92
C ARG A 69 15.10 3.23 -4.00
N VAL A 70 14.79 1.98 -3.65
CA VAL A 70 13.62 1.66 -2.83
C VAL A 70 14.05 0.96 -1.53
N THR A 71 13.50 1.41 -0.41
CA THR A 71 13.44 0.64 0.84
C THR A 71 12.01 0.10 0.96
N ALA A 72 11.87 -1.21 0.82
CA ALA A 72 10.59 -1.91 0.88
C ALA A 72 10.44 -2.58 2.25
N VAL A 73 9.39 -2.19 2.97
CA VAL A 73 9.17 -2.56 4.38
C VAL A 73 7.91 -3.40 4.48
N ASP A 74 8.03 -4.56 5.08
CA ASP A 74 6.91 -5.40 5.45
C ASP A 74 7.18 -6.11 6.78
N ALA A 75 6.17 -6.37 7.56
CA ALA A 75 6.31 -7.08 8.82
C ALA A 75 6.19 -8.61 8.64
N SER A 76 5.65 -9.08 7.52
CA SER A 76 5.50 -10.49 7.20
C SER A 76 6.77 -11.06 6.58
N ARG A 77 7.42 -11.96 7.31
CA ARG A 77 8.60 -12.68 6.79
C ARG A 77 8.26 -13.51 5.55
N PRO A 78 7.14 -14.29 5.50
CA PRO A 78 6.75 -15.01 4.29
C PRO A 78 6.59 -14.12 3.05
N MET A 79 6.02 -12.91 3.20
CA MET A 79 5.93 -11.94 2.10
C MET A 79 7.30 -11.49 1.61
N LEU A 80 8.21 -11.18 2.52
CA LEU A 80 9.54 -10.72 2.15
C LEU A 80 10.42 -11.81 1.54
N ASP A 81 10.21 -13.07 1.89
CA ASP A 81 10.91 -14.18 1.23
C ASP A 81 10.47 -14.28 -0.25
N LEU A 82 9.17 -14.12 -0.54
CA LEU A 82 8.65 -14.05 -1.91
C LEU A 82 9.14 -12.77 -2.64
N ALA A 83 9.16 -11.63 -1.95
CA ALA A 83 9.70 -10.39 -2.50
C ALA A 83 11.18 -10.53 -2.89
N ALA A 84 12.00 -11.19 -2.07
CA ALA A 84 13.42 -11.41 -2.36
C ALA A 84 13.62 -12.21 -3.63
N GLU A 85 12.81 -13.29 -3.83
CA GLU A 85 12.84 -14.10 -5.03
C GLU A 85 12.43 -13.30 -6.28
N ALA A 86 11.34 -12.54 -6.19
CA ALA A 86 10.83 -11.71 -7.28
C ALA A 86 11.82 -10.60 -7.68
N ILE A 87 12.40 -9.91 -6.69
CA ILE A 87 13.40 -8.84 -6.89
C ILE A 87 14.68 -9.39 -7.53
N ALA A 88 15.16 -10.56 -7.07
CA ALA A 88 16.32 -11.22 -7.67
C ALA A 88 16.03 -11.63 -9.12
N GLY A 89 14.87 -12.21 -9.39
CA GLY A 89 14.42 -12.56 -10.74
C GLY A 89 14.29 -11.36 -11.67
N ALA A 90 13.96 -10.18 -11.14
CA ALA A 90 13.89 -8.93 -11.87
C ALA A 90 15.26 -8.25 -12.08
N GLY A 91 16.34 -8.74 -11.46
CA GLY A 91 17.67 -8.15 -11.52
C GLY A 91 17.81 -6.83 -10.72
N LEU A 92 16.96 -6.60 -9.70
CA LEU A 92 16.87 -5.34 -8.96
C LEU A 92 17.42 -5.43 -7.52
N ALA A 93 18.07 -6.52 -7.12
CA ALA A 93 18.57 -6.78 -5.77
C ALA A 93 19.55 -5.68 -5.26
N GLY A 94 20.25 -4.99 -6.14
CA GLY A 94 21.15 -3.87 -5.77
C GLY A 94 20.44 -2.51 -5.57
N ARG A 95 19.12 -2.43 -5.82
CA ARG A 95 18.36 -1.17 -5.83
C ARG A 95 17.13 -1.19 -4.93
N ILE A 96 16.74 -2.38 -4.45
CA ILE A 96 15.67 -2.57 -3.46
C ILE A 96 16.30 -3.16 -2.20
N THR A 97 16.11 -2.48 -1.08
CA THR A 97 16.48 -2.95 0.25
C THR A 97 15.23 -3.43 0.97
N LEU A 98 15.15 -4.72 1.28
CA LEU A 98 14.06 -5.30 2.06
C LEU A 98 14.29 -5.13 3.56
N ARG A 99 13.25 -4.73 4.30
CA ARG A 99 13.26 -4.56 5.76
C ARG A 99 12.08 -5.33 6.36
N CYS A 100 12.41 -6.38 7.14
CA CYS A 100 11.41 -7.14 7.89
C CYS A 100 11.13 -6.43 9.21
N GLU A 101 10.30 -5.40 9.17
CA GLU A 101 10.01 -4.54 10.31
C GLU A 101 8.55 -4.05 10.25
N ARG A 102 7.96 -3.81 11.42
CA ARG A 102 6.67 -3.11 11.48
C ARG A 102 6.88 -1.63 11.17
N PHE A 103 6.04 -1.05 10.31
CA PHE A 103 6.14 0.37 9.95
C PHE A 103 6.07 1.29 11.18
N GLN A 104 5.37 0.86 12.26
CA GLN A 104 5.25 1.61 13.52
C GLN A 104 6.60 1.87 14.19
N THR A 105 7.55 0.96 14.04
CA THR A 105 8.88 1.02 14.71
C THR A 105 10.04 1.15 13.73
N PHE A 106 9.79 1.00 12.44
CA PHE A 106 10.80 1.12 11.39
C PHE A 106 11.50 2.48 11.44
N VAL A 107 12.82 2.48 11.33
CA VAL A 107 13.64 3.70 11.35
C VAL A 107 14.49 3.78 10.10
N LEU A 108 14.51 4.96 9.48
CA LEU A 108 15.40 5.29 8.38
C LEU A 108 16.65 6.04 8.88
N SER A 109 17.79 5.79 8.25
CA SER A 109 18.99 6.60 8.42
C SER A 109 18.88 7.97 7.72
N GLU A 110 18.15 8.02 6.62
CA GLU A 110 17.87 9.21 5.82
C GLU A 110 16.37 9.24 5.47
N GLN A 111 15.72 10.37 5.62
CA GLN A 111 14.30 10.53 5.26
C GLN A 111 14.08 10.26 3.76
N ALA A 112 12.85 9.93 3.41
CA ALA A 112 12.46 9.55 2.06
C ALA A 112 11.98 10.74 1.23
N ASP A 113 12.27 10.72 -0.07
CA ASP A 113 11.75 11.67 -1.04
C ASP A 113 10.35 11.26 -1.56
N VAL A 114 10.04 9.97 -1.43
CA VAL A 114 8.73 9.40 -1.78
C VAL A 114 8.32 8.39 -0.73
N LEU A 115 7.04 8.43 -0.33
CA LEU A 115 6.41 7.41 0.50
C LEU A 115 5.22 6.82 -0.26
N LEU A 116 5.29 5.52 -0.42
CA LEU A 116 4.26 4.70 -1.03
C LEU A 116 3.63 3.78 0.01
N SER A 117 2.37 3.48 -0.15
CA SER A 117 1.71 2.35 0.51
C SER A 117 0.48 1.97 -0.29
N ASN A 118 0.29 0.68 -0.50
CA ASN A 118 -0.89 0.14 -1.15
C ASN A 118 -1.47 -1.00 -0.31
N SER A 119 -2.77 -0.94 -0.01
CA SER A 119 -3.49 -1.99 0.70
C SER A 119 -2.89 -2.37 2.06
N LEU A 120 -2.49 -1.37 2.86
CA LEU A 120 -1.94 -1.56 4.22
C LEU A 120 -2.82 -0.93 5.31
N LEU A 121 -3.36 0.28 5.06
CA LEU A 121 -3.95 1.09 6.13
C LEU A 121 -5.20 0.44 6.73
N HIS A 122 -5.96 -0.33 5.94
CA HIS A 122 -7.13 -1.06 6.44
C HIS A 122 -6.78 -2.11 7.52
N HIS A 123 -5.56 -2.65 7.54
CA HIS A 123 -5.08 -3.54 8.60
C HIS A 123 -4.73 -2.80 9.91
N VAL A 124 -4.56 -1.47 9.86
CA VAL A 124 -4.04 -0.71 10.99
C VAL A 124 -5.16 -0.35 11.97
N PRO A 125 -5.13 -0.82 13.24
CA PRO A 125 -6.17 -0.51 14.21
C PRO A 125 -6.30 0.98 14.51
N ASN A 126 -5.18 1.68 14.65
CA ASN A 126 -5.13 3.12 14.83
C ASN A 126 -4.47 3.81 13.62
N PRO A 127 -5.26 4.33 12.66
CA PRO A 127 -4.74 4.91 11.43
C PRO A 127 -3.88 6.16 11.64
N LEU A 128 -4.07 6.89 12.75
CA LEU A 128 -3.27 8.08 13.05
C LEU A 128 -1.79 7.73 13.27
N GLN A 129 -1.49 6.51 13.73
CA GLN A 129 -0.11 6.04 13.83
C GLN A 129 0.55 5.91 12.46
N PHE A 130 -0.20 5.48 11.43
CA PHE A 130 0.30 5.39 10.06
C PHE A 130 0.68 6.78 9.54
N TRP A 131 -0.23 7.75 9.59
CA TRP A 131 0.02 9.11 9.12
C TRP A 131 1.13 9.81 9.91
N PHE A 132 1.20 9.58 11.23
CA PHE A 132 2.28 10.10 12.06
C PHE A 132 3.65 9.55 11.61
N ARG A 133 3.74 8.23 11.38
CA ARG A 133 4.98 7.59 10.91
C ARG A 133 5.37 8.06 9.53
N LEU A 134 4.41 8.18 8.63
CA LEU A 134 4.63 8.72 7.30
C LEU A 134 5.28 10.10 7.35
N LYS A 135 4.75 11.01 8.20
CA LYS A 135 5.38 12.34 8.40
C LYS A 135 6.80 12.26 8.94
N GLN A 136 7.10 11.33 9.84
CA GLN A 136 8.44 11.18 10.39
C GLN A 136 9.46 10.65 9.37
N LEU A 137 9.03 9.85 8.43
CA LEU A 137 9.86 9.23 7.41
C LEU A 137 10.09 10.15 6.20
N ALA A 138 9.24 11.15 6.00
CA ALA A 138 9.25 12.05 4.85
C ALA A 138 10.27 13.18 4.96
N ASN A 139 11.01 13.44 3.87
CA ASN A 139 11.68 14.71 3.68
C ASN A 139 10.65 15.85 3.52
N PRO A 140 11.01 17.11 3.88
CA PRO A 140 10.21 18.26 3.45
C PRO A 140 10.04 18.26 1.92
N GLY A 141 8.81 18.36 1.45
CA GLY A 141 8.48 18.27 0.03
C GLY A 141 8.35 16.85 -0.53
N ALA A 142 8.46 15.82 0.31
CA ALA A 142 8.31 14.44 -0.14
C ALA A 142 6.96 14.18 -0.82
N CYS A 143 6.99 13.40 -1.88
CA CYS A 143 5.82 12.92 -2.59
C CYS A 143 5.17 11.77 -1.83
N ILE A 144 3.86 11.84 -1.65
CA ILE A 144 3.06 10.83 -0.97
C ILE A 144 2.05 10.24 -1.95
N LEU A 145 2.01 8.93 -2.05
CA LEU A 145 0.93 8.21 -2.73
C LEU A 145 0.53 6.99 -1.90
N ILE A 146 -0.67 7.04 -1.38
CA ILE A 146 -1.28 5.97 -0.59
C ILE A 146 -2.58 5.56 -1.29
N MET A 147 -2.74 4.29 -1.57
CA MET A 147 -3.98 3.72 -2.08
C MET A 147 -4.44 2.60 -1.15
N ASP A 148 -5.71 2.55 -0.89
CA ASP A 148 -6.29 1.49 -0.08
C ASP A 148 -7.75 1.23 -0.44
N LEU A 149 -8.31 0.17 0.11
CA LEU A 149 -9.68 -0.20 -0.13
C LEU A 149 -10.67 0.85 0.43
N LEU A 150 -11.73 1.06 -0.31
CA LEU A 150 -12.87 1.88 0.11
C LEU A 150 -13.92 0.98 0.77
N ARG A 151 -14.31 1.30 2.01
CA ARG A 151 -15.33 0.54 2.70
C ARG A 151 -16.70 0.73 2.05
N PRO A 152 -17.37 -0.35 1.59
CA PRO A 152 -18.70 -0.26 1.02
C PRO A 152 -19.77 0.02 2.10
N ASP A 153 -20.96 0.41 1.67
CA ASP A 153 -22.05 0.85 2.55
C ASP A 153 -22.64 -0.29 3.40
N SER A 154 -22.54 -1.52 2.93
CA SER A 154 -23.10 -2.70 3.63
C SER A 154 -22.27 -3.96 3.39
N PRO A 155 -22.45 -5.00 4.25
CA PRO A 155 -21.85 -6.31 4.04
C PRO A 155 -22.27 -6.97 2.72
N GLU A 156 -23.51 -6.75 2.27
CA GLU A 156 -24.02 -7.25 0.99
C GLU A 156 -23.32 -6.60 -0.18
N ALA A 157 -23.05 -5.28 -0.09
CA ALA A 157 -22.25 -4.57 -1.09
C ALA A 157 -20.79 -5.08 -1.11
N ALA A 158 -20.19 -5.38 0.05
CA ALA A 158 -18.88 -6.01 0.13
C ALA A 158 -18.86 -7.39 -0.56
N GLN A 159 -19.89 -8.21 -0.32
CA GLN A 159 -20.01 -9.51 -0.98
C GLN A 159 -20.16 -9.37 -2.50
N ALA A 160 -20.93 -8.38 -2.97
CA ALA A 160 -21.08 -8.12 -4.40
C ALA A 160 -19.76 -7.73 -5.07
N LEU A 161 -18.92 -6.92 -4.41
CA LEU A 161 -17.56 -6.58 -4.89
C LEU A 161 -16.66 -7.83 -4.98
N VAL A 162 -16.71 -8.72 -3.98
CA VAL A 162 -15.97 -9.98 -4.02
C VAL A 162 -16.39 -10.84 -5.21
N GLU A 163 -17.69 -10.97 -5.45
CA GLU A 163 -18.20 -11.74 -6.61
C GLU A 163 -17.83 -11.08 -7.94
N GLN A 164 -17.76 -9.76 -7.99
CA GLN A 164 -17.40 -9.01 -9.20
C GLN A 164 -15.91 -9.15 -9.55
N TYR A 165 -15.03 -8.98 -8.55
CA TYR A 165 -13.58 -8.82 -8.79
C TYR A 165 -12.76 -10.08 -8.48
N ALA A 166 -13.26 -10.94 -7.58
CA ALA A 166 -12.53 -12.12 -7.14
C ALA A 166 -13.27 -13.43 -7.42
N ALA A 167 -14.28 -13.44 -8.32
CA ALA A 167 -15.12 -14.63 -8.58
C ALA A 167 -14.33 -15.90 -8.90
N LYS A 168 -13.17 -15.76 -9.56
CA LYS A 168 -12.32 -16.86 -10.02
C LYS A 168 -11.14 -17.16 -9.08
N GLU A 169 -10.95 -16.34 -8.05
CA GLU A 169 -9.84 -16.46 -7.12
C GLU A 169 -10.03 -17.62 -6.13
N ASP A 170 -8.93 -18.00 -5.47
CA ASP A 170 -8.95 -19.00 -4.39
C ASP A 170 -9.94 -18.58 -3.29
N PRO A 171 -10.67 -19.54 -2.67
CA PRO A 171 -11.60 -19.24 -1.57
C PRO A 171 -10.96 -18.48 -0.40
N VAL A 172 -9.67 -18.67 -0.13
CA VAL A 172 -8.94 -17.92 0.89
C VAL A 172 -8.86 -16.45 0.50
N LEU A 173 -8.47 -16.14 -0.75
CA LEU A 173 -8.36 -14.77 -1.25
C LEU A 173 -9.73 -14.06 -1.27
N LYS A 174 -10.81 -14.76 -1.65
CA LYS A 174 -12.18 -14.21 -1.59
C LYS A 174 -12.58 -13.81 -0.17
N ARG A 175 -12.33 -14.70 0.78
CA ARG A 175 -12.59 -14.43 2.19
C ARG A 175 -11.77 -13.26 2.70
N ASP A 176 -10.48 -13.23 2.39
CA ASP A 176 -9.58 -12.18 2.84
C ASP A 176 -9.98 -10.83 2.21
N PHE A 177 -10.28 -10.79 0.91
CA PHE A 177 -10.79 -9.58 0.26
C PHE A 177 -12.10 -9.07 0.88
N TYR A 178 -13.04 -9.98 1.22
CA TYR A 178 -14.24 -9.59 1.94
C TYR A 178 -13.92 -8.94 3.29
N HIS A 179 -13.04 -9.54 4.10
CA HIS A 179 -12.67 -9.00 5.40
C HIS A 179 -11.91 -7.66 5.27
N SER A 180 -11.03 -7.53 4.29
CA SER A 180 -10.33 -6.27 4.00
C SER A 180 -11.29 -5.14 3.62
N LEU A 181 -12.34 -5.42 2.82
CA LEU A 181 -13.41 -4.45 2.54
C LEU A 181 -14.16 -4.02 3.81
N LEU A 182 -14.42 -4.94 4.75
CA LEU A 182 -15.04 -4.60 6.03
C LEU A 182 -14.11 -3.80 6.96
N ALA A 183 -12.79 -4.00 6.82
CA ALA A 183 -11.76 -3.31 7.59
C ALA A 183 -11.34 -1.96 6.99
N ALA A 184 -11.69 -1.70 5.74
CA ALA A 184 -11.36 -0.49 5.00
C ALA A 184 -11.94 0.78 5.63
N PHE A 185 -11.43 1.95 5.22
CA PHE A 185 -11.93 3.27 5.62
C PHE A 185 -12.83 3.85 4.51
N THR A 186 -13.76 4.72 4.91
CA THR A 186 -14.50 5.58 3.98
C THR A 186 -13.67 6.82 3.65
N GLU A 187 -14.01 7.51 2.55
CA GLU A 187 -13.40 8.79 2.19
C GLU A 187 -13.48 9.82 3.32
N ASP A 188 -14.65 9.97 3.96
CA ASP A 188 -14.86 10.90 5.09
C ASP A 188 -13.96 10.56 6.30
N GLU A 189 -13.77 9.27 6.60
CA GLU A 189 -12.88 8.85 7.69
C GLU A 189 -11.41 9.15 7.35
N VAL A 190 -10.98 8.96 6.10
CA VAL A 190 -9.64 9.34 5.64
C VAL A 190 -9.45 10.85 5.70
N ALA A 191 -10.43 11.64 5.25
CA ALA A 191 -10.40 13.09 5.34
C ALA A 191 -10.25 13.57 6.79
N ALA A 192 -11.01 12.99 7.72
CA ALA A 192 -10.91 13.30 9.15
C ALA A 192 -9.51 12.96 9.71
N GLN A 193 -8.94 11.81 9.35
CA GLN A 193 -7.58 11.41 9.75
C GLN A 193 -6.52 12.41 9.24
N LEU A 194 -6.60 12.80 7.97
CA LEU A 194 -5.68 13.79 7.39
C LEU A 194 -5.80 15.15 8.08
N ALA A 195 -7.02 15.59 8.39
CA ALA A 195 -7.26 16.84 9.11
C ALA A 195 -6.64 16.81 10.51
N GLU A 196 -6.84 15.73 11.29
CA GLU A 196 -6.28 15.56 12.62
C GLU A 196 -4.75 15.57 12.61
N MET A 197 -4.15 15.02 11.56
CA MET A 197 -2.69 14.96 11.38
C MET A 197 -2.09 16.22 10.72
N ASN A 198 -2.88 17.26 10.44
CA ASN A 198 -2.46 18.46 9.70
C ASN A 198 -1.90 18.12 8.30
N LEU A 199 -2.53 17.19 7.62
CA LEU A 199 -2.21 16.73 6.26
C LEU A 199 -3.30 17.07 5.23
N SER A 200 -4.21 18.01 5.54
CA SER A 200 -5.37 18.38 4.69
C SER A 200 -5.00 18.97 3.32
N ARG A 201 -3.71 19.14 3.03
CA ARG A 201 -3.23 19.53 1.70
C ARG A 201 -3.06 18.34 0.76
N LEU A 202 -2.99 17.12 1.29
CA LEU A 202 -3.02 15.93 0.46
C LEU A 202 -4.42 15.79 -0.14
N LEU A 203 -4.47 15.46 -1.42
CA LEU A 203 -5.72 15.28 -2.15
C LEU A 203 -6.24 13.87 -1.91
N ILE A 204 -7.54 13.71 -1.83
CA ILE A 204 -8.22 12.42 -1.78
C ILE A 204 -9.00 12.26 -3.08
N ASP A 205 -8.80 11.13 -3.75
CA ASP A 205 -9.56 10.70 -4.91
C ASP A 205 -10.21 9.34 -4.65
N VAL A 206 -11.38 9.12 -5.24
CA VAL A 206 -12.05 7.81 -5.27
C VAL A 206 -12.14 7.37 -6.74
N PRO A 207 -11.11 6.66 -7.25
CA PRO A 207 -10.99 6.38 -8.67
C PRO A 207 -11.95 5.29 -9.18
N ASP A 208 -12.47 4.47 -8.29
CA ASP A 208 -13.35 3.35 -8.61
C ASP A 208 -14.25 2.99 -7.40
N ASP A 209 -15.02 1.91 -7.48
CA ASP A 209 -16.00 1.50 -6.48
C ASP A 209 -15.42 0.80 -5.26
N ARG A 210 -14.09 0.59 -5.20
CA ARG A 210 -13.42 -0.18 -4.14
C ARG A 210 -12.12 0.42 -3.62
N HIS A 211 -11.67 1.57 -4.17
CA HIS A 211 -10.43 2.20 -3.73
C HIS A 211 -10.60 3.70 -3.47
N TRP A 212 -9.83 4.19 -2.52
CA TRP A 212 -9.48 5.60 -2.39
C TRP A 212 -7.96 5.78 -2.55
N VAL A 213 -7.57 6.97 -2.96
CA VAL A 213 -6.17 7.36 -3.14
C VAL A 213 -5.93 8.67 -2.41
N VAL A 214 -4.82 8.75 -1.68
CA VAL A 214 -4.30 10.00 -1.11
C VAL A 214 -2.99 10.33 -1.80
N GLY A 215 -2.92 11.50 -2.43
CA GLY A 215 -1.72 11.95 -3.14
C GLY A 215 -1.39 13.42 -2.89
N GLY A 216 -0.10 13.77 -2.99
CA GLY A 216 0.39 15.13 -2.85
C GLY A 216 1.75 15.20 -2.17
N SER A 217 2.21 16.43 -1.85
CA SER A 217 3.50 16.63 -1.19
C SER A 217 3.33 17.12 0.24
N ILE A 218 4.18 16.59 1.14
CA ILE A 218 4.31 17.09 2.52
C ILE A 218 5.22 18.33 2.51
N LEU A 219 4.75 19.40 3.19
CA LEU A 219 5.50 20.65 3.34
C LEU A 219 6.31 20.64 4.63
#